data_c170fa28d5980fe41181bdefcba64d53
#
_entry.id   c170fa28d5980fe41181bdefcba64d53
#
_cell.length_a   1.000
_cell.length_b   1.000
_cell.length_c   1.000
_cell.angle_alpha   90.00
_cell.angle_beta   90.00
_cell.angle_gamma   90.00
#
_symmetry.space_group_name_H-M   'P 1'
#
loop_
_entity.id
_entity.type
_entity.pdbx_description
1 polymer ?
#
loop_
_entity_poly.entity_id
_entity_poly.type
_entity_poly.pdbx_seq_one_letter_code
_entity_poly.pdbx_strand_id
1 'polypeptide(L)'
;SAQTAACRTETGIAYRDATGDGYVDSLCRLDICWPADRKGFPTVVWFHGGGLTGGRREIPKALCVKGFAVVGVDYRLAPRVKVADCVADAAAAAAWVVKNIASYGGDPRLIFIAGHSAGGYLTSMIGLDKRWMAPYGIDPDTAFAALIPYSGQVVTHFARRREMGIPDTQVVVDDMAPLNYIR
;
A
#
# COMPACT_ATOMS: atom_id res chain seq x y z
N SER A 1 -23.37 -9.05 -25.21
CA SER A 1 -22.68 -9.75 -24.10
C SER A 1 -21.33 -9.09 -23.87
N ALA A 2 -21.18 -8.37 -22.76
CA ALA A 2 -19.90 -7.84 -22.36
C ALA A 2 -19.00 -9.04 -22.05
N GLN A 3 -18.01 -9.26 -22.91
CA GLN A 3 -16.98 -10.25 -22.68
C GLN A 3 -16.20 -9.83 -21.44
N THR A 4 -16.30 -10.59 -20.36
CA THR A 4 -15.48 -10.37 -19.17
C THR A 4 -14.03 -10.42 -19.59
N ALA A 5 -13.30 -9.31 -19.38
CA ALA A 5 -11.89 -9.23 -19.71
C ALA A 5 -11.15 -10.38 -19.02
N ALA A 6 -10.31 -11.10 -19.77
CA ALA A 6 -9.50 -12.18 -19.22
C ALA A 6 -8.50 -11.58 -18.24
N CYS A 7 -8.60 -11.96 -16.95
CA CYS A 7 -7.66 -11.55 -15.89
C CYS A 7 -6.64 -12.65 -15.65
N ARG A 8 -5.39 -12.23 -15.44
CA ARG A 8 -4.32 -13.08 -14.89
C ARG A 8 -4.05 -12.69 -13.45
N THR A 9 -3.65 -13.65 -12.65
CA THR A 9 -3.29 -13.42 -11.24
C THR A 9 -1.95 -14.09 -10.96
N GLU A 10 -1.10 -13.38 -10.25
CA GLU A 10 0.14 -13.89 -9.70
C GLU A 10 0.18 -13.58 -8.21
N THR A 11 0.56 -14.56 -7.39
CA THR A 11 0.45 -14.48 -5.93
C THR A 11 1.80 -14.66 -5.26
N GLY A 12 1.95 -14.04 -4.08
CA GLY A 12 3.11 -14.23 -3.22
C GLY A 12 4.40 -13.64 -3.76
N ILE A 13 4.34 -12.58 -4.55
CA ILE A 13 5.51 -11.91 -5.10
C ILE A 13 6.21 -11.14 -3.99
N ALA A 14 7.50 -11.37 -3.78
CA ALA A 14 8.31 -10.60 -2.84
C ALA A 14 8.55 -9.19 -3.38
N TYR A 15 8.22 -8.17 -2.60
CA TYR A 15 8.54 -6.78 -2.93
C TYR A 15 9.79 -6.24 -2.22
N ARG A 16 10.39 -7.05 -1.35
CA ARG A 16 11.72 -6.82 -0.77
C ARG A 16 12.64 -7.96 -1.13
N ASP A 17 13.94 -7.69 -1.22
CA ASP A 17 14.95 -8.73 -1.33
C ASP A 17 14.94 -9.60 -0.06
N ALA A 18 15.31 -10.87 -0.23
CA ALA A 18 15.42 -11.78 0.90
C ALA A 18 16.48 -11.29 1.89
N THR A 19 16.09 -11.20 3.16
CA THR A 19 16.94 -10.67 4.24
C THR A 19 17.47 -11.75 5.16
N GLY A 20 16.91 -12.99 5.08
CA GLY A 20 17.11 -14.04 6.07
C GLY A 20 16.23 -13.87 7.32
N ASP A 21 15.54 -12.74 7.47
CA ASP A 21 14.47 -12.56 8.46
C ASP A 21 13.19 -13.19 7.94
N GLY A 22 12.80 -14.33 8.54
CA GLY A 22 11.61 -15.08 8.11
C GLY A 22 10.32 -14.26 8.19
N TYR A 23 10.23 -13.24 9.02
CA TYR A 23 9.05 -12.39 9.10
C TYR A 23 8.98 -11.40 7.93
N VAL A 24 10.10 -10.79 7.56
CA VAL A 24 10.21 -9.97 6.35
C VAL A 24 9.91 -10.83 5.13
N ASP A 25 10.60 -11.97 5.01
CA ASP A 25 10.53 -12.81 3.80
C ASP A 25 9.14 -13.43 3.60
N SER A 26 8.36 -13.63 4.66
CA SER A 26 7.00 -14.16 4.59
C SER A 26 5.92 -13.10 4.41
N LEU A 27 6.04 -11.94 5.04
CA LEU A 27 5.02 -10.89 5.04
C LEU A 27 5.21 -9.81 3.96
N CYS A 28 6.45 -9.55 3.53
CA CYS A 28 6.68 -8.54 2.48
C CYS A 28 6.37 -9.11 1.10
N ARG A 29 5.10 -9.49 0.90
CA ARG A 29 4.56 -10.13 -0.30
C ARG A 29 3.36 -9.36 -0.83
N LEU A 30 3.14 -9.47 -2.13
CA LEU A 30 1.95 -8.94 -2.78
C LEU A 30 1.38 -9.93 -3.78
N ASP A 31 0.10 -9.77 -4.08
CA ASP A 31 -0.60 -10.44 -5.18
C ASP A 31 -0.98 -9.40 -6.21
N ILE A 32 -0.97 -9.76 -7.47
CA ILE A 32 -1.42 -8.89 -8.56
C ILE A 32 -2.42 -9.61 -9.46
N CYS A 33 -3.51 -8.92 -9.77
CA CYS A 33 -4.47 -9.32 -10.79
C CYS A 33 -4.48 -8.24 -11.88
N TRP A 34 -4.32 -8.63 -13.15
CA TRP A 34 -4.27 -7.66 -14.25
C TRP A 34 -5.01 -8.14 -15.49
N PRO A 35 -5.52 -7.22 -16.33
CA PRO A 35 -6.15 -7.59 -17.59
C PRO A 35 -5.11 -8.12 -18.59
N ALA A 36 -5.32 -9.35 -19.08
CA ALA A 36 -4.37 -10.01 -20.01
C ALA A 36 -4.54 -9.58 -21.46
N ASP A 37 -5.68 -8.97 -21.80
CA ASP A 37 -6.12 -8.66 -23.14
C ASP A 37 -5.84 -7.22 -23.60
N ARG A 38 -5.18 -6.41 -22.74
CA ARG A 38 -4.91 -5.00 -23.02
C ARG A 38 -3.59 -4.52 -22.42
N LYS A 39 -3.14 -3.38 -22.90
CA LYS A 39 -1.95 -2.65 -22.42
C LYS A 39 -2.33 -1.24 -21.97
N GLY A 40 -1.42 -0.60 -21.26
CA GLY A 40 -1.63 0.77 -20.79
C GLY A 40 -2.70 0.91 -19.70
N PHE A 41 -3.04 -0.17 -19.00
CA PHE A 41 -4.07 -0.15 -17.97
C PHE A 41 -3.62 0.58 -16.71
N PRO A 42 -4.55 1.23 -16.00
CA PRO A 42 -4.30 1.76 -14.65
C PRO A 42 -4.10 0.63 -13.62
N THR A 43 -3.46 0.97 -12.51
CA THR A 43 -3.21 0.03 -11.41
C THR A 43 -3.62 0.63 -10.08
N VAL A 44 -4.37 -0.14 -9.29
CA VAL A 44 -4.69 0.20 -7.90
C VAL A 44 -3.82 -0.65 -6.98
N VAL A 45 -3.02 0.01 -6.14
CA VAL A 45 -2.28 -0.64 -5.05
C VAL A 45 -3.15 -0.57 -3.81
N TRP A 46 -3.55 -1.73 -3.29
CA TRP A 46 -4.49 -1.85 -2.19
C TRP A 46 -3.81 -2.32 -0.90
N PHE A 47 -3.94 -1.53 0.16
CA PHE A 47 -3.52 -1.87 1.51
C PHE A 47 -4.73 -2.23 2.37
N HIS A 48 -4.70 -3.42 2.97
CA HIS A 48 -5.78 -3.91 3.83
C HIS A 48 -5.86 -3.15 5.15
N GLY A 49 -7.03 -3.22 5.80
CA GLY A 49 -7.24 -2.75 7.17
C GLY A 49 -6.83 -3.77 8.23
N GLY A 50 -7.20 -3.51 9.46
CA GLY A 50 -6.92 -4.37 10.62
C GLY A 50 -6.08 -3.69 11.70
N GLY A 51 -6.12 -2.35 11.77
CA GLY A 51 -5.50 -1.58 12.85
C GLY A 51 -3.98 -1.63 12.88
N LEU A 52 -3.31 -2.02 11.80
CA LEU A 52 -1.88 -2.32 11.71
C LEU A 52 -1.44 -3.52 12.58
N THR A 53 -2.39 -4.23 13.18
CA THR A 53 -2.12 -5.36 14.09
C THR A 53 -2.71 -6.68 13.59
N GLY A 54 -3.49 -6.65 12.52
CA GLY A 54 -4.12 -7.82 11.92
C GLY A 54 -4.45 -7.59 10.44
N GLY A 55 -5.12 -8.57 9.85
CA GLY A 55 -5.45 -8.56 8.44
C GLY A 55 -4.40 -9.24 7.57
N ARG A 56 -4.68 -9.32 6.30
CA ARG A 56 -3.81 -9.92 5.28
C ARG A 56 -4.11 -9.31 3.92
N ARG A 57 -3.18 -9.50 2.98
CA ARG A 57 -3.35 -9.04 1.60
C ARG A 57 -4.60 -9.64 0.97
N GLU A 58 -5.27 -8.81 0.21
CA GLU A 58 -6.46 -9.19 -0.55
C GLU A 58 -6.54 -8.38 -1.83
N ILE A 59 -7.21 -8.94 -2.82
CA ILE A 59 -7.68 -8.20 -3.99
C ILE A 59 -9.18 -8.03 -3.82
N PRO A 60 -9.67 -6.81 -3.53
CA PRO A 60 -11.09 -6.59 -3.30
C PRO A 60 -11.93 -7.01 -4.53
N LYS A 61 -12.93 -7.86 -4.31
CA LYS A 61 -13.77 -8.40 -5.38
C LYS A 61 -14.43 -7.31 -6.22
N ALA A 62 -14.79 -6.20 -5.59
CA ALA A 62 -15.40 -5.05 -6.27
C ALA A 62 -14.46 -4.38 -7.28
N LEU A 63 -13.15 -4.57 -7.14
CA LEU A 63 -12.13 -4.00 -8.03
C LEU A 63 -11.67 -4.98 -9.11
N CYS A 64 -11.97 -6.27 -8.96
CA CYS A 64 -11.59 -7.27 -9.95
C CYS A 64 -12.33 -7.07 -11.28
N VAL A 65 -11.69 -7.48 -12.38
CA VAL A 65 -12.26 -7.54 -13.75
C VAL A 65 -12.86 -6.21 -14.27
N LYS A 66 -12.35 -5.08 -13.80
CA LYS A 66 -12.79 -3.74 -14.22
C LYS A 66 -11.93 -3.11 -15.33
N GLY A 67 -10.97 -3.85 -15.87
CA GLY A 67 -10.08 -3.37 -16.93
C GLY A 67 -8.85 -2.64 -16.45
N PHE A 68 -8.53 -2.70 -15.16
CA PHE A 68 -7.30 -2.22 -14.55
C PHE A 68 -6.67 -3.32 -13.67
N ALA A 69 -5.42 -3.13 -13.29
CA ALA A 69 -4.75 -4.05 -12.36
C ALA A 69 -5.05 -3.69 -10.92
N VAL A 70 -5.05 -4.69 -10.04
CA VAL A 70 -5.12 -4.52 -8.60
C VAL A 70 -3.96 -5.28 -7.96
N VAL A 71 -3.24 -4.61 -7.07
CA VAL A 71 -2.15 -5.17 -6.28
C VAL A 71 -2.57 -5.19 -4.83
N GLY A 72 -2.75 -6.38 -4.26
CA GLY A 72 -3.05 -6.57 -2.85
C GLY A 72 -1.76 -6.79 -2.06
N VAL A 73 -1.53 -6.01 -1.01
CA VAL A 73 -0.24 -5.95 -0.31
C VAL A 73 -0.37 -6.46 1.12
N ASP A 74 0.52 -7.39 1.51
CA ASP A 74 0.83 -7.66 2.91
C ASP A 74 1.93 -6.71 3.39
N TYR A 75 1.87 -6.35 4.65
CA TYR A 75 2.90 -5.62 5.37
C TYR A 75 3.07 -6.21 6.76
N ARG A 76 4.25 -6.06 7.34
CA ARG A 76 4.49 -6.53 8.71
C ARG A 76 3.59 -5.78 9.69
N LEU A 77 3.23 -6.43 10.77
CA LEU A 77 2.20 -5.97 11.70
C LEU A 77 2.79 -5.61 13.07
N ALA A 78 2.25 -4.56 13.66
CA ALA A 78 2.48 -4.22 15.06
C ALA A 78 1.75 -5.24 15.97
N PRO A 79 2.20 -5.48 17.20
CA PRO A 79 3.40 -4.92 17.84
C PRO A 79 4.70 -5.66 17.53
N ARG A 80 4.67 -6.67 16.67
CA ARG A 80 5.87 -7.46 16.31
C ARG A 80 6.94 -6.59 15.63
N VAL A 81 6.50 -5.59 14.87
CA VAL A 81 7.32 -4.48 14.39
C VAL A 81 6.70 -3.17 14.82
N LYS A 82 7.41 -2.07 14.65
CA LYS A 82 6.89 -0.73 14.91
C LYS A 82 6.03 -0.25 13.73
N VAL A 83 5.16 0.72 13.99
CA VAL A 83 4.31 1.33 12.93
C VAL A 83 5.16 1.92 11.81
N ALA A 84 6.33 2.47 12.12
CA ALA A 84 7.28 2.95 11.11
C ALA A 84 7.70 1.84 10.12
N ASP A 85 7.84 0.59 10.58
CA ASP A 85 8.16 -0.54 9.71
C ASP A 85 6.97 -0.90 8.80
N CYS A 86 5.74 -0.79 9.33
CA CYS A 86 4.53 -1.01 8.52
C CYS A 86 4.46 0.01 7.36
N VAL A 87 4.75 1.29 7.65
CA VAL A 87 4.77 2.35 6.63
C VAL A 87 5.93 2.12 5.64
N ALA A 88 7.10 1.73 6.13
CA ALA A 88 8.24 1.40 5.27
C ALA A 88 7.94 0.23 4.32
N ASP A 89 7.22 -0.78 4.79
CA ASP A 89 6.79 -1.89 3.94
C ASP A 89 5.79 -1.44 2.87
N ALA A 90 4.82 -0.59 3.23
CA ALA A 90 3.89 -0.01 2.27
C ALA A 90 4.63 0.78 1.17
N ALA A 91 5.62 1.58 1.56
CA ALA A 91 6.46 2.32 0.62
C ALA A 91 7.26 1.39 -0.31
N ALA A 92 7.84 0.32 0.23
CA ALA A 92 8.58 -0.67 -0.55
C ALA A 92 7.67 -1.37 -1.59
N ALA A 93 6.45 -1.73 -1.20
CA ALA A 93 5.48 -2.33 -2.10
C ALA A 93 5.05 -1.37 -3.21
N ALA A 94 4.76 -0.11 -2.89
CA ALA A 94 4.45 0.91 -3.89
C ALA A 94 5.62 1.15 -4.85
N ALA A 95 6.85 1.17 -4.35
CA ALA A 95 8.05 1.29 -5.18
C ALA A 95 8.22 0.09 -6.13
N TRP A 96 7.91 -1.12 -5.66
CA TRP A 96 7.90 -2.31 -6.51
C TRP A 96 6.94 -2.16 -7.68
N VAL A 97 5.72 -1.65 -7.42
CA VAL A 97 4.72 -1.43 -8.47
C VAL A 97 5.20 -0.39 -9.48
N VAL A 98 5.73 0.74 -9.03
CA VAL A 98 6.31 1.77 -9.92
C VAL A 98 7.37 1.16 -10.84
N LYS A 99 8.24 0.32 -10.30
CA LYS A 99 9.35 -0.30 -11.05
C LYS A 99 8.89 -1.38 -12.02
N ASN A 100 7.86 -2.16 -11.69
CA ASN A 100 7.57 -3.42 -12.37
C ASN A 100 6.27 -3.41 -13.20
N ILE A 101 5.35 -2.48 -12.97
CA ILE A 101 4.01 -2.54 -13.58
C ILE A 101 4.04 -2.48 -15.12
N ALA A 102 5.00 -1.78 -15.69
CA ALA A 102 5.16 -1.72 -17.15
C ALA A 102 5.42 -3.10 -17.76
N SER A 103 6.13 -3.99 -17.07
CA SER A 103 6.39 -5.36 -17.52
C SER A 103 5.13 -6.23 -17.57
N TYR A 104 4.11 -5.89 -16.76
CA TYR A 104 2.78 -6.50 -16.80
C TYR A 104 1.88 -5.89 -17.89
N GLY A 105 2.31 -4.79 -18.50
CA GLY A 105 1.56 -4.05 -19.50
C GLY A 105 0.78 -2.86 -18.95
N GLY A 106 0.94 -2.51 -17.69
CA GLY A 106 0.32 -1.34 -17.07
C GLY A 106 1.01 -0.03 -17.44
N ASP A 107 0.28 1.07 -17.33
CA ASP A 107 0.86 2.41 -17.48
C ASP A 107 1.44 2.88 -16.15
N PRO A 108 2.77 3.05 -16.04
CA PRO A 108 3.40 3.49 -14.80
C PRO A 108 3.03 4.93 -14.37
N ARG A 109 2.35 5.70 -15.24
CA ARG A 109 1.81 7.03 -14.91
C ARG A 109 0.42 6.96 -14.26
N LEU A 110 -0.23 5.80 -14.29
CA LEU A 110 -1.58 5.58 -13.80
C LEU A 110 -1.60 4.62 -12.62
N ILE A 111 -0.87 4.97 -11.56
CA ILE A 111 -0.80 4.22 -10.31
C ILE A 111 -1.60 4.96 -9.25
N PHE A 112 -2.59 4.29 -8.70
CA PHE A 112 -3.47 4.78 -7.64
C PHE A 112 -3.15 4.03 -6.35
N ILE A 113 -2.88 4.76 -5.28
CA ILE A 113 -2.66 4.16 -3.96
C ILE A 113 -3.96 4.22 -3.19
N ALA A 114 -4.39 3.10 -2.66
CA ALA A 114 -5.67 2.97 -1.96
C ALA A 114 -5.55 2.02 -0.77
N GLY A 115 -6.47 2.15 0.17
CA GLY A 115 -6.57 1.24 1.29
C GLY A 115 -7.72 1.61 2.21
N HIS A 116 -8.13 0.65 3.04
CA HIS A 116 -9.22 0.83 3.98
C HIS A 116 -8.68 0.90 5.42
N SER A 117 -9.19 1.83 6.23
CA SER A 117 -8.86 1.98 7.64
C SER A 117 -7.34 2.13 7.86
N ALA A 118 -6.67 1.16 8.50
CA ALA A 118 -5.20 1.14 8.62
C ALA A 118 -4.50 1.26 7.28
N GLY A 119 -5.04 0.62 6.22
CA GLY A 119 -4.53 0.75 4.86
C GLY A 119 -4.74 2.15 4.29
N GLY A 120 -5.79 2.85 4.68
CA GLY A 120 -6.01 4.27 4.36
C GLY A 120 -4.97 5.17 5.02
N TYR A 121 -4.61 4.89 6.26
CA TYR A 121 -3.51 5.56 6.96
C TYR A 121 -2.17 5.36 6.22
N LEU A 122 -1.84 4.12 5.82
CA LEU A 122 -0.64 3.83 5.04
C LEU A 122 -0.62 4.57 3.71
N THR A 123 -1.75 4.58 3.00
CA THR A 123 -1.93 5.33 1.75
C THR A 123 -1.59 6.80 1.93
N SER A 124 -2.15 7.44 2.95
CA SER A 124 -1.89 8.85 3.24
C SER A 124 -0.44 9.11 3.65
N MET A 125 0.14 8.24 4.47
CA MET A 125 1.54 8.42 4.91
C MET A 125 2.50 8.36 3.74
N ILE A 126 2.46 7.32 2.90
CA ILE A 126 3.42 7.21 1.79
C ILE A 126 3.17 8.21 0.66
N GLY A 127 1.93 8.68 0.52
CA GLY A 127 1.56 9.65 -0.51
C GLY A 127 1.82 11.10 -0.12
N LEU A 128 1.73 11.44 1.16
CA LEU A 128 1.87 12.82 1.64
C LEU A 128 3.25 13.10 2.25
N ASP A 129 3.80 12.19 3.05
CA ASP A 129 5.13 12.33 3.62
C ASP A 129 6.18 11.80 2.65
N LYS A 130 6.86 12.71 1.96
CA LYS A 130 7.85 12.38 0.91
C LYS A 130 9.04 11.56 1.42
N ARG A 131 9.30 11.54 2.73
CA ARG A 131 10.43 10.79 3.32
C ARG A 131 10.33 9.29 3.04
N TRP A 132 9.12 8.73 2.95
CA TRP A 132 8.91 7.30 2.78
C TRP A 132 9.27 6.79 1.39
N MET A 133 9.00 7.56 0.35
CA MET A 133 9.34 7.19 -1.03
C MET A 133 10.73 7.66 -1.46
N ALA A 134 11.35 8.58 -0.72
CA ALA A 134 12.66 9.14 -1.04
C ALA A 134 13.78 8.09 -1.17
N PRO A 135 13.84 7.00 -0.35
CA PRO A 135 14.86 5.96 -0.51
C PRO A 135 14.84 5.26 -1.86
N TYR A 136 13.72 5.33 -2.58
CA TYR A 136 13.53 4.73 -3.91
C TYR A 136 13.71 5.74 -5.04
N GLY A 137 14.04 6.99 -4.73
CA GLY A 137 14.12 8.06 -5.72
C GLY A 137 12.76 8.45 -6.32
N ILE A 138 11.68 8.21 -5.60
CA ILE A 138 10.30 8.45 -6.07
C ILE A 138 9.72 9.67 -5.36
N ASP A 139 9.22 10.63 -6.16
CA ASP A 139 8.37 11.71 -5.68
C ASP A 139 6.90 11.28 -5.79
N PRO A 140 6.18 11.11 -4.66
CA PRO A 140 4.79 10.67 -4.70
C PRO A 140 3.87 11.65 -5.43
N ASP A 141 4.20 12.95 -5.50
CA ASP A 141 3.38 13.94 -6.20
C ASP A 141 3.32 13.71 -7.70
N THR A 142 4.36 13.11 -8.27
CA THR A 142 4.44 12.82 -9.72
C THR A 142 4.26 11.36 -10.05
N ALA A 143 4.61 10.45 -9.14
CA ALA A 143 4.55 9.01 -9.36
C ALA A 143 3.14 8.44 -9.17
N PHE A 144 2.35 8.99 -8.24
CA PHE A 144 1.00 8.51 -7.95
C PHE A 144 -0.05 9.41 -8.59
N ALA A 145 -0.93 8.82 -9.39
CA ALA A 145 -2.02 9.54 -10.05
C ALA A 145 -3.05 10.06 -9.05
N ALA A 146 -3.34 9.29 -7.99
CA ALA A 146 -4.18 9.71 -6.88
C ALA A 146 -3.96 8.85 -5.64
N LEU A 147 -4.38 9.39 -4.49
CA LEU A 147 -4.47 8.70 -3.21
C LEU A 147 -5.94 8.52 -2.84
N ILE A 148 -6.32 7.31 -2.43
CA ILE A 148 -7.70 6.97 -2.06
C ILE A 148 -7.70 6.36 -0.65
N PRO A 149 -7.53 7.19 0.41
CA PRO A 149 -7.47 6.72 1.79
C PRO A 149 -8.90 6.51 2.34
N TYR A 150 -9.45 5.35 2.12
CA TYR A 150 -10.82 5.02 2.53
C TYR A 150 -10.90 4.81 4.04
N SER A 151 -11.60 5.70 4.76
CA SER A 151 -11.76 5.68 6.22
C SER A 151 -10.44 5.62 6.99
N GLY A 152 -9.37 6.18 6.46
CA GLY A 152 -8.04 6.20 7.09
C GLY A 152 -7.94 7.26 8.19
N GLN A 153 -7.15 6.98 9.23
CA GLN A 153 -6.79 7.99 10.22
C GLN A 153 -5.83 9.02 9.59
N VAL A 154 -6.10 10.29 9.84
CA VAL A 154 -5.23 11.40 9.41
C VAL A 154 -4.34 11.94 10.53
N VAL A 155 -4.62 11.53 11.76
CA VAL A 155 -3.78 11.78 12.95
C VAL A 155 -2.79 10.63 13.13
N THR A 156 -1.89 10.74 14.09
CA THR A 156 -1.00 9.66 14.50
C THR A 156 -1.81 8.42 14.85
N HIS A 157 -1.55 7.31 14.15
CA HIS A 157 -2.34 6.09 14.29
C HIS A 157 -2.34 5.57 15.73
N PHE A 158 -3.45 4.99 16.20
CA PHE A 158 -3.55 4.50 17.57
C PHE A 158 -2.50 3.44 17.91
N ALA A 159 -2.10 2.59 16.96
CA ALA A 159 -1.02 1.62 17.17
C ALA A 159 0.32 2.33 17.49
N ARG A 160 0.61 3.46 16.83
CA ARG A 160 1.79 4.28 17.16
C ARG A 160 1.67 4.93 18.53
N ARG A 161 0.48 5.43 18.88
CA ARG A 161 0.24 5.99 20.22
C ARG A 161 0.46 4.94 21.30
N ARG A 162 0.03 3.71 21.10
CA ARG A 162 0.33 2.57 22.01
C ARG A 162 1.82 2.32 22.16
N GLU A 163 2.59 2.37 21.09
CA GLU A 163 4.06 2.27 21.15
C GLU A 163 4.68 3.35 22.06
N MET A 164 4.07 4.53 22.09
CA MET A 164 4.52 5.68 22.89
C MET A 164 3.96 5.66 24.32
N GLY A 165 3.15 4.67 24.69
CA GLY A 165 2.47 4.61 25.98
C GLY A 165 1.36 5.67 26.16
N ILE A 166 0.81 6.19 25.07
CA ILE A 166 -0.24 7.20 25.07
C ILE A 166 -1.61 6.51 25.03
N PRO A 167 -2.59 6.93 25.87
CA PRO A 167 -3.94 6.36 25.84
C PRO A 167 -4.62 6.49 24.48
N ASP A 168 -5.40 5.49 24.09
CA ASP A 168 -6.15 5.47 22.82
C ASP A 168 -7.12 6.66 22.66
N THR A 169 -7.58 7.23 23.78
CA THR A 169 -8.49 8.39 23.82
C THR A 169 -7.79 9.73 23.55
N GLN A 170 -6.47 9.77 23.62
CA GLN A 170 -5.70 10.99 23.37
C GLN A 170 -5.32 11.10 21.89
N VAL A 171 -5.77 12.15 21.23
CA VAL A 171 -5.35 12.49 19.87
C VAL A 171 -3.92 13.04 19.90
N VAL A 172 -3.09 12.56 18.96
CA VAL A 172 -1.71 13.02 18.77
C VAL A 172 -1.52 13.35 17.29
N VAL A 173 -0.86 14.46 17.04
CA VAL A 173 -0.45 14.88 15.68
C VAL A 173 1.05 15.14 15.71
N ASP A 174 1.82 14.12 15.38
CA ASP A 174 3.28 14.16 15.33
C ASP A 174 3.79 13.84 13.91
N ASP A 175 5.07 13.49 13.79
CA ASP A 175 5.70 13.15 12.50
C ASP A 175 5.12 11.88 11.84
N MET A 176 4.29 11.12 12.55
CA MET A 176 3.57 9.95 12.05
C MET A 176 2.08 10.25 11.78
N ALA A 177 1.70 11.52 11.71
CA ALA A 177 0.36 11.95 11.35
C ALA A 177 0.32 12.45 9.91
N PRO A 178 -0.48 11.86 9.02
CA PRO A 178 -0.64 12.34 7.65
C PRO A 178 -1.00 13.81 7.55
N LEU A 179 -1.76 14.32 8.53
CA LEU A 179 -2.22 15.70 8.59
C LEU A 179 -1.07 16.73 8.50
N ASN A 180 0.13 16.38 9.03
CA ASN A 180 1.29 17.27 9.00
C ASN A 180 1.90 17.47 7.62
N TYR A 181 1.49 16.69 6.62
CA TYR A 181 2.12 16.66 5.30
C TYR A 181 1.18 17.05 4.16
N ILE A 182 0.00 17.57 4.50
CA ILE A 182 -0.95 18.12 3.52
C ILE A 182 -0.34 19.38 2.91
N ARG A 183 -0.36 19.49 1.57
CA ARG A 183 0.15 20.59 0.77
C ARG A 183 -0.75 20.85 -0.44
#